data_b411599b5a1672e2e14714dd905b1b36
#
_entry.id   b411599b5a1672e2e14714dd905b1b36
#
_cell.length_a   1.000
_cell.length_b   1.000
_cell.length_c   1.000
_cell.angle_alpha   90.00
_cell.angle_beta   90.00
_cell.angle_gamma   90.00
#
_symmetry.space_group_name_H-M   'P 1'
#
loop_
_entity.id
_entity.type
_entity.pdbx_description
1 polymer ?
#
loop_
_entity_poly.entity_id
_entity_poly.type
_entity_poly.pdbx_seq_one_letter_code
_entity_poly.pdbx_strand_id
1 'polypeptide(L)'
;DTPTSILRDRDFSQGFNLMGMHAGTDGRNVYRVFDYNKTADAAPAWEMAQWEGKHNLVEAQEKIEGDRYTYQSGGKKFVYDSKNAVLTLAIDATQEYDAPRKTSSEGWVHILIEQNFQTVYSVEDVEKINVSLDLCLTKFDKKMTDEEFDPNLHNAQLLWYITLTNKPPQDNPADEDGYPVNGVDGDYIWFGVPIVDYTRYGEFMDAGLSYDIGTKHWICSVDSAEYLDRPVTVGVRNSFEYDIVPMFKKTLEEVQAKGGMRNCKYENLYVTYMNFGWEVPGIFDVSADIYDIGIEAVTK
;
A
#
# COMPACT_ATOMS: atom_id res chain seq x y z
N ASP A 1 -5.18 6.38 27.29
CA ASP A 1 -4.28 7.37 26.76
C ASP A 1 -4.75 7.88 25.40
N THR A 2 -4.35 9.10 25.02
CA THR A 2 -4.83 9.74 23.79
C THR A 2 -4.08 9.17 22.57
N PRO A 3 -4.80 8.72 21.53
CA PRO A 3 -4.17 8.26 20.28
C PRO A 3 -3.39 9.39 19.61
N THR A 4 -2.24 9.04 19.01
CA THR A 4 -1.42 9.95 18.21
C THR A 4 -1.39 9.47 16.77
N SER A 5 -1.68 10.37 15.82
CA SER A 5 -1.64 10.03 14.40
C SER A 5 -0.19 9.76 13.95
N ILE A 6 0.03 8.60 13.36
CA ILE A 6 1.28 8.26 12.69
C ILE A 6 1.30 8.88 11.28
N LEU A 7 0.16 8.85 10.58
CA LEU A 7 0.03 9.49 9.28
C LEU A 7 -0.08 11.01 9.43
N ARG A 8 0.62 11.72 8.56
CA ARG A 8 0.53 13.17 8.41
C ARG A 8 -0.41 13.47 7.25
N ASP A 9 -1.02 14.67 7.28
CA ASP A 9 -1.87 15.17 6.19
C ASP A 9 -2.98 14.17 5.80
N ARG A 10 -3.82 13.78 6.76
CA ARG A 10 -4.88 12.80 6.55
C ARG A 10 -5.98 13.28 5.59
N ASP A 11 -6.14 14.58 5.41
CA ASP A 11 -7.10 15.17 4.47
C ASP A 11 -6.50 15.41 3.07
N PHE A 12 -5.25 15.00 2.83
CA PHE A 12 -4.56 15.10 1.54
C PHE A 12 -4.32 16.53 1.03
N SER A 13 -4.53 17.55 1.87
CA SER A 13 -4.53 18.96 1.46
C SER A 13 -3.14 19.49 1.05
N GLN A 14 -2.06 18.83 1.49
CA GLN A 14 -0.68 19.22 1.17
C GLN A 14 -0.18 18.65 -0.16
N GLY A 15 -0.98 17.81 -0.82
CA GLY A 15 -0.61 17.23 -2.10
C GLY A 15 0.27 15.98 -2.00
N PHE A 16 0.88 15.64 -3.12
CA PHE A 16 1.66 14.40 -3.28
C PHE A 16 2.97 14.66 -4.04
N ASN A 17 4.05 14.09 -3.56
CA ASN A 17 5.28 13.95 -4.34
C ASN A 17 5.12 12.75 -5.28
N LEU A 18 5.15 12.99 -6.57
CA LEU A 18 5.08 11.92 -7.57
C LEU A 18 6.45 11.27 -7.73
N MET A 19 6.49 9.97 -7.53
CA MET A 19 7.68 9.14 -7.68
C MET A 19 7.79 8.59 -9.10
N GLY A 20 8.92 7.97 -9.43
CA GLY A 20 9.18 7.41 -10.75
C GLY A 20 8.44 6.10 -11.02
N MET A 21 8.61 5.58 -12.25
CA MET A 21 7.92 4.37 -12.72
C MET A 21 8.66 3.06 -12.41
N HIS A 22 9.93 3.12 -12.02
CA HIS A 22 10.75 1.92 -11.84
C HIS A 22 11.27 1.86 -10.41
N ALA A 23 10.65 1.03 -9.58
CA ALA A 23 10.90 0.95 -8.14
C ALA A 23 12.39 0.82 -7.77
N GLY A 24 13.17 0.06 -8.54
CA GLY A 24 14.58 -0.19 -8.26
C GLY A 24 15.54 0.90 -8.72
N THR A 25 15.12 1.82 -9.60
CA THR A 25 16.01 2.82 -10.22
C THR A 25 15.56 4.26 -9.97
N ASP A 26 14.33 4.59 -10.27
CA ASP A 26 13.80 5.95 -10.17
C ASP A 26 12.61 6.09 -9.20
N GLY A 27 12.15 4.99 -8.64
CA GLY A 27 10.96 4.96 -7.76
C GLY A 27 11.10 5.72 -6.44
N ARG A 28 12.32 6.22 -6.12
CA ARG A 28 12.57 7.04 -4.93
C ARG A 28 12.81 8.51 -5.26
N ASN A 29 12.85 8.88 -6.54
CA ASN A 29 13.07 10.24 -6.98
C ASN A 29 11.72 10.96 -7.17
N VAL A 30 11.65 12.20 -6.72
CA VAL A 30 10.48 13.06 -6.94
C VAL A 30 10.62 13.73 -8.30
N TYR A 31 9.67 13.46 -9.18
CA TYR A 31 9.67 14.00 -10.56
C TYR A 31 8.67 15.13 -10.75
N ARG A 32 7.63 15.18 -9.93
CA ARG A 32 6.60 16.22 -9.98
C ARG A 32 5.91 16.30 -8.62
N VAL A 33 5.34 17.46 -8.32
CA VAL A 33 4.49 17.62 -7.14
C VAL A 33 3.05 17.87 -7.61
N PHE A 34 2.12 17.10 -7.11
CA PHE A 34 0.68 17.36 -7.26
C PHE A 34 0.25 18.26 -6.12
N ASP A 35 0.23 19.56 -6.35
CA ASP A 35 -0.03 20.61 -5.35
C ASP A 35 -1.32 21.37 -5.60
N TYR A 36 -2.22 20.79 -6.41
CA TYR A 36 -3.53 21.34 -6.70
C TYR A 36 -3.44 22.76 -7.26
N ASN A 37 -2.61 22.94 -8.29
CA ASN A 37 -2.32 24.23 -8.90
C ASN A 37 -1.78 25.24 -7.88
N LYS A 38 -0.87 24.78 -7.02
CA LYS A 38 -0.20 25.58 -5.97
C LYS A 38 -1.15 26.12 -4.89
N THR A 39 -2.30 25.47 -4.69
CA THR A 39 -3.18 25.81 -3.57
C THR A 39 -2.77 25.10 -2.28
N ALA A 40 -1.91 24.07 -2.36
CA ALA A 40 -1.32 23.43 -1.19
C ALA A 40 -0.42 24.43 -0.46
N ASP A 41 -0.56 24.51 0.86
CA ASP A 41 0.11 25.51 1.72
C ASP A 41 1.38 24.98 2.40
N ALA A 42 1.71 23.72 2.17
CA ALA A 42 2.89 23.07 2.75
C ALA A 42 3.47 22.03 1.78
N ALA A 43 4.70 21.61 2.03
CA ALA A 43 5.32 20.50 1.27
C ALA A 43 4.58 19.18 1.55
N PRO A 44 4.42 18.32 0.54
CA PRO A 44 3.70 17.06 0.71
C PRO A 44 4.34 16.13 1.74
N ALA A 45 3.49 15.53 2.58
CA ALA A 45 3.84 14.41 3.42
C ALA A 45 3.67 13.06 2.66
N TRP A 46 2.77 13.05 1.68
CA TRP A 46 2.46 11.89 0.88
C TRP A 46 3.34 11.77 -0.35
N GLU A 47 3.61 10.53 -0.72
CA GLU A 47 4.22 10.17 -1.99
C GLU A 47 3.24 9.35 -2.83
N MET A 48 3.30 9.50 -4.15
CA MET A 48 2.53 8.72 -5.10
C MET A 48 3.49 7.84 -5.90
N ALA A 49 3.44 6.53 -5.68
CA ALA A 49 4.15 5.55 -6.50
C ALA A 49 3.29 5.15 -7.70
N GLN A 50 3.94 4.96 -8.86
CA GLN A 50 3.25 4.64 -10.11
C GLN A 50 4.03 3.63 -10.93
N TRP A 51 4.43 2.55 -10.32
CA TRP A 51 5.33 1.60 -10.96
C TRP A 51 4.69 0.93 -12.18
N GLU A 52 5.54 0.76 -13.21
CA GLU A 52 5.24 0.05 -14.44
C GLU A 52 4.07 0.63 -15.27
N GLY A 53 3.72 -0.04 -16.37
CA GLY A 53 2.74 0.44 -17.33
C GLY A 53 3.37 1.27 -18.43
N LYS A 54 2.53 1.83 -19.32
CA LYS A 54 2.95 2.62 -20.48
C LYS A 54 3.08 4.11 -20.19
N HIS A 55 2.19 4.65 -19.36
CA HIS A 55 2.02 6.09 -19.19
C HIS A 55 2.58 6.56 -17.85
N ASN A 56 3.30 7.68 -17.90
CA ASN A 56 3.92 8.30 -16.73
C ASN A 56 3.08 9.49 -16.28
N LEU A 57 2.67 9.51 -15.00
CA LEU A 57 1.94 10.63 -14.40
C LEU A 57 2.74 11.94 -14.33
N VAL A 58 4.05 11.90 -14.56
CA VAL A 58 4.87 13.13 -14.74
C VAL A 58 4.31 13.97 -15.88
N GLU A 59 3.78 13.35 -16.93
CA GLU A 59 3.18 13.98 -18.09
C GLU A 59 1.68 14.21 -17.94
N ALA A 60 1.11 13.95 -16.77
CA ALA A 60 -0.33 14.07 -16.56
C ALA A 60 -0.84 15.49 -16.84
N GLN A 61 -1.97 15.55 -17.51
CA GLN A 61 -2.74 16.78 -17.64
C GLN A 61 -3.46 17.06 -16.32
N GLU A 62 -3.32 18.28 -15.80
CA GLU A 62 -4.12 18.75 -14.68
C GLU A 62 -5.42 19.35 -15.20
N LYS A 63 -6.56 18.88 -14.68
CA LYS A 63 -7.87 19.44 -14.97
C LYS A 63 -8.50 19.90 -13.67
N ILE A 64 -8.94 21.16 -13.65
CA ILE A 64 -9.54 21.77 -12.47
C ILE A 64 -11.01 22.04 -12.77
N GLU A 65 -11.89 21.48 -11.94
CA GLU A 65 -13.34 21.67 -12.03
C GLU A 65 -13.87 22.03 -10.64
N GLY A 66 -13.92 23.33 -10.34
CA GLY A 66 -14.27 23.80 -9.00
C GLY A 66 -13.23 23.36 -7.96
N ASP A 67 -13.66 22.59 -6.97
CA ASP A 67 -12.79 22.06 -5.91
C ASP A 67 -12.13 20.72 -6.29
N ARG A 68 -12.33 20.24 -7.53
CA ARG A 68 -11.87 18.95 -8.00
C ARG A 68 -10.64 19.08 -8.89
N TYR A 69 -9.57 18.39 -8.53
CA TYR A 69 -8.29 18.37 -9.24
C TYR A 69 -8.06 16.97 -9.79
N THR A 70 -7.91 16.84 -11.09
CA THR A 70 -7.68 15.57 -11.78
C THR A 70 -6.32 15.58 -12.45
N TYR A 71 -5.52 14.55 -12.17
CA TYR A 71 -4.25 14.28 -12.84
C TYR A 71 -4.38 12.95 -13.56
N GLN A 72 -4.26 12.96 -14.88
CA GLN A 72 -4.43 11.76 -15.69
C GLN A 72 -3.38 11.68 -16.79
N SER A 73 -2.80 10.50 -16.95
CA SER A 73 -1.94 10.13 -18.06
C SER A 73 -2.25 8.68 -18.47
N GLY A 74 -2.74 8.52 -19.70
CA GLY A 74 -3.21 7.20 -20.14
C GLY A 74 -4.29 6.64 -19.23
N GLY A 75 -4.05 5.41 -18.75
CA GLY A 75 -4.99 4.74 -17.84
C GLY A 75 -4.85 5.13 -16.37
N LYS A 76 -3.76 5.80 -15.99
CA LYS A 76 -3.52 6.21 -14.59
C LYS A 76 -4.23 7.52 -14.29
N LYS A 77 -5.04 7.52 -13.25
CA LYS A 77 -5.80 8.70 -12.83
C LYS A 77 -5.81 8.88 -11.32
N PHE A 78 -5.49 10.09 -10.91
CA PHE A 78 -5.54 10.56 -9.54
C PHE A 78 -6.49 11.75 -9.46
N VAL A 79 -7.42 11.74 -8.53
CA VAL A 79 -8.38 12.85 -8.34
C VAL A 79 -8.42 13.23 -6.88
N TYR A 80 -8.38 14.53 -6.60
CA TYR A 80 -8.61 15.10 -5.28
C TYR A 80 -9.79 16.04 -5.28
N ASP A 81 -10.79 15.74 -4.45
CA ASP A 81 -11.89 16.64 -4.11
C ASP A 81 -11.52 17.40 -2.83
N SER A 82 -11.10 18.65 -2.96
CA SER A 82 -10.64 19.45 -1.83
C SER A 82 -11.76 19.90 -0.89
N LYS A 83 -13.00 19.95 -1.38
CA LYS A 83 -14.15 20.32 -0.56
C LYS A 83 -14.49 19.24 0.47
N ASN A 84 -14.42 17.98 0.07
CA ASN A 84 -14.82 16.84 0.90
C ASN A 84 -13.62 16.00 1.38
N ALA A 85 -12.39 16.37 0.99
CA ALA A 85 -11.16 15.63 1.26
C ALA A 85 -11.24 14.17 0.79
N VAL A 86 -11.71 13.95 -0.44
CA VAL A 86 -11.84 12.62 -1.05
C VAL A 86 -10.78 12.43 -2.12
N LEU A 87 -10.08 11.32 -2.02
CA LEU A 87 -9.06 10.92 -2.98
C LEU A 87 -9.60 9.79 -3.86
N THR A 88 -9.45 9.91 -5.19
CA THR A 88 -9.75 8.83 -6.12
C THR A 88 -8.47 8.29 -6.72
N LEU A 89 -8.28 6.98 -6.64
CA LEU A 89 -7.22 6.24 -7.32
C LEU A 89 -7.85 5.32 -8.37
N ALA A 90 -7.45 5.48 -9.64
CA ALA A 90 -8.03 4.72 -10.73
C ALA A 90 -6.97 4.27 -11.74
N ILE A 91 -7.16 3.07 -12.28
CA ILE A 91 -6.37 2.54 -13.38
C ILE A 91 -7.32 1.93 -14.41
N ASP A 92 -7.27 2.45 -15.65
CA ASP A 92 -7.81 1.74 -16.81
C ASP A 92 -6.65 1.02 -17.51
N ALA A 93 -6.46 -0.25 -17.18
CA ALA A 93 -5.34 -1.03 -17.67
C ALA A 93 -5.44 -1.38 -19.17
N THR A 94 -6.59 -1.14 -19.81
CA THR A 94 -6.68 -1.24 -21.28
C THR A 94 -5.73 -0.30 -21.99
N GLN A 95 -5.34 0.79 -21.35
CA GLN A 95 -4.40 1.78 -21.86
C GLN A 95 -2.96 1.55 -21.41
N GLU A 96 -2.73 0.63 -20.48
CA GLU A 96 -1.42 0.37 -19.87
C GLU A 96 -0.76 -0.93 -20.33
N TYR A 97 -1.48 -1.80 -21.06
CA TYR A 97 -0.99 -3.06 -21.62
C TYR A 97 -1.34 -3.18 -23.10
N ASP A 98 -0.44 -3.74 -23.89
CA ASP A 98 -0.73 -4.11 -25.30
C ASP A 98 -1.53 -5.40 -25.37
N ALA A 99 -1.29 -6.30 -24.42
CA ALA A 99 -1.95 -7.61 -24.32
C ALA A 99 -1.91 -8.07 -22.87
N PRO A 100 -2.76 -9.04 -22.47
CA PRO A 100 -2.69 -9.64 -21.15
C PRO A 100 -1.29 -10.20 -20.87
N ARG A 101 -0.82 -10.08 -19.63
CA ARG A 101 0.45 -10.66 -19.18
C ARG A 101 0.46 -12.16 -19.47
N LYS A 102 1.61 -12.66 -19.93
CA LYS A 102 1.80 -14.08 -20.28
C LYS A 102 2.61 -14.85 -19.25
N THR A 103 3.40 -14.14 -18.44
CA THR A 103 4.24 -14.73 -17.41
C THR A 103 4.19 -13.91 -16.13
N SER A 104 4.50 -14.54 -15.00
CA SER A 104 4.57 -13.88 -13.70
C SER A 104 5.73 -12.89 -13.56
N SER A 105 6.73 -12.97 -14.46
CA SER A 105 7.89 -12.08 -14.45
C SER A 105 7.65 -10.74 -15.14
N GLU A 106 6.60 -10.63 -15.95
CA GLU A 106 6.23 -9.35 -16.55
C GLU A 106 5.74 -8.37 -15.49
N GLY A 107 6.17 -7.11 -15.58
CA GLY A 107 5.76 -6.05 -14.67
C GLY A 107 4.26 -5.78 -14.73
N TRP A 108 3.74 -5.11 -13.73
CA TRP A 108 2.33 -4.72 -13.68
C TRP A 108 2.16 -3.30 -13.16
N VAL A 109 1.11 -2.67 -13.64
CA VAL A 109 0.82 -1.28 -13.34
C VAL A 109 0.37 -1.10 -11.88
N HIS A 110 0.88 -0.03 -11.23
CA HIS A 110 0.56 0.35 -9.86
C HIS A 110 0.14 1.80 -9.78
N ILE A 111 -0.74 2.12 -8.86
CA ILE A 111 -0.89 3.44 -8.25
C ILE A 111 -1.02 3.25 -6.75
N LEU A 112 -0.03 3.76 -6.00
CA LEU A 112 0.01 3.62 -4.54
C LEU A 112 0.25 4.98 -3.90
N ILE A 113 -0.43 5.25 -2.79
CA ILE A 113 -0.08 6.35 -1.90
C ILE A 113 0.80 5.81 -0.79
N GLU A 114 1.85 6.55 -0.44
CA GLU A 114 2.90 6.08 0.48
C GLU A 114 3.28 7.16 1.50
N GLN A 115 3.66 6.71 2.70
CA GLN A 115 4.38 7.54 3.66
C GLN A 115 5.49 6.75 4.34
N ASN A 116 6.69 7.33 4.37
CA ASN A 116 7.69 6.98 5.36
C ASN A 116 7.31 7.70 6.66
N PHE A 117 7.14 6.97 7.75
CA PHE A 117 6.69 7.58 8.99
C PHE A 117 7.77 8.48 9.59
N GLN A 118 7.39 9.70 9.93
CA GLN A 118 8.28 10.65 10.57
C GLN A 118 8.61 10.23 12.01
N THR A 119 7.60 9.72 12.72
CA THR A 119 7.77 9.12 14.04
C THR A 119 7.58 7.60 13.88
N VAL A 120 8.63 6.84 14.18
CA VAL A 120 8.61 5.38 14.16
C VAL A 120 8.45 4.86 15.58
N TYR A 121 7.51 3.94 15.77
CA TYR A 121 7.23 3.33 17.06
C TYR A 121 7.80 1.93 17.12
N SER A 122 8.47 1.59 18.22
CA SER A 122 8.75 0.21 18.56
C SER A 122 7.45 -0.51 18.90
N VAL A 123 7.31 -1.76 18.46
CA VAL A 123 6.16 -2.59 18.82
C VAL A 123 6.04 -2.83 20.34
N GLU A 124 7.15 -2.70 21.07
CA GLU A 124 7.17 -2.81 22.54
C GLU A 124 6.63 -1.57 23.25
N ASP A 125 6.69 -0.39 22.62
CA ASP A 125 6.30 0.88 23.22
C ASP A 125 4.83 1.23 23.01
N VAL A 126 4.13 0.46 22.19
CA VAL A 126 2.72 0.72 21.86
C VAL A 126 1.79 -0.32 22.50
N GLU A 127 0.66 0.16 23.00
CA GLU A 127 -0.45 -0.68 23.43
C GLU A 127 -1.31 -1.09 22.23
N LYS A 128 -1.54 -0.12 21.31
CA LYS A 128 -2.35 -0.31 20.11
C LYS A 128 -1.76 0.46 18.93
N ILE A 129 -1.97 -0.09 17.74
CA ILE A 129 -1.87 0.64 16.47
C ILE A 129 -3.18 0.39 15.73
N ASN A 130 -4.03 1.41 15.69
CA ASN A 130 -5.30 1.34 14.98
C ASN A 130 -5.12 1.83 13.55
N VAL A 131 -5.40 0.95 12.60
CA VAL A 131 -5.57 1.31 11.20
C VAL A 131 -7.05 1.57 10.95
N SER A 132 -7.36 2.63 10.20
CA SER A 132 -8.74 2.98 9.85
C SER A 132 -8.83 3.34 8.39
N LEU A 133 -9.92 2.94 7.76
CA LEU A 133 -10.16 3.20 6.35
C LEU A 133 -11.66 3.41 6.13
N ASP A 134 -11.99 4.39 5.30
CA ASP A 134 -13.33 4.65 4.80
C ASP A 134 -13.23 4.80 3.29
N LEU A 135 -13.82 3.87 2.54
CA LEU A 135 -13.67 3.80 1.09
C LEU A 135 -14.93 3.32 0.38
N CYS A 136 -14.97 3.58 -0.92
CA CYS A 136 -15.93 2.98 -1.84
C CYS A 136 -15.22 2.51 -3.10
N LEU A 137 -15.36 1.22 -3.39
CA LEU A 137 -14.95 0.67 -4.68
C LEU A 137 -15.99 1.12 -5.73
N THR A 138 -15.58 1.92 -6.71
CA THR A 138 -16.51 2.54 -7.67
C THR A 138 -16.52 1.85 -9.03
N LYS A 139 -15.45 1.15 -9.38
CA LYS A 139 -15.34 0.39 -10.62
C LYS A 139 -14.40 -0.80 -10.43
N PHE A 140 -14.77 -1.95 -10.98
CA PHE A 140 -13.98 -3.17 -10.84
C PHE A 140 -14.29 -4.14 -11.97
N ASP A 141 -13.88 -3.80 -13.20
CA ASP A 141 -14.28 -4.47 -14.42
C ASP A 141 -13.12 -5.22 -15.06
N LYS A 142 -13.30 -6.51 -15.33
CA LYS A 142 -12.39 -7.31 -16.15
C LYS A 142 -12.55 -6.91 -17.63
N LYS A 143 -11.43 -6.61 -18.31
CA LYS A 143 -11.36 -6.23 -19.72
C LYS A 143 -10.60 -7.25 -20.57
N MET A 144 -10.69 -8.50 -20.21
CA MET A 144 -10.17 -9.66 -20.93
C MET A 144 -11.32 -10.58 -21.26
N THR A 145 -11.23 -11.31 -22.37
CA THR A 145 -12.15 -12.40 -22.65
C THR A 145 -11.93 -13.56 -21.68
N ASP A 146 -12.87 -14.49 -21.57
CA ASP A 146 -12.71 -15.65 -20.70
C ASP A 146 -11.52 -16.52 -21.14
N GLU A 147 -11.24 -16.57 -22.44
CA GLU A 147 -10.08 -17.28 -22.99
C GLU A 147 -8.76 -16.61 -22.65
N GLU A 148 -8.72 -15.28 -22.58
CA GLU A 148 -7.53 -14.52 -22.23
C GLU A 148 -7.24 -14.53 -20.73
N PHE A 149 -8.28 -14.65 -19.91
CA PHE A 149 -8.17 -14.52 -18.46
C PHE A 149 -7.62 -15.79 -17.82
N ASP A 150 -6.47 -15.65 -17.13
CA ASP A 150 -5.88 -16.69 -16.30
C ASP A 150 -5.88 -16.22 -14.83
N PRO A 151 -6.71 -16.80 -13.95
CA PRO A 151 -6.81 -16.35 -12.54
C PRO A 151 -5.54 -16.61 -11.73
N ASN A 152 -4.62 -17.44 -12.21
CA ASN A 152 -3.31 -17.66 -11.58
C ASN A 152 -2.27 -16.60 -11.97
N LEU A 153 -2.58 -15.76 -12.96
CA LEU A 153 -1.67 -14.76 -13.51
C LEU A 153 -2.25 -13.35 -13.49
N HIS A 154 -3.57 -13.24 -13.75
CA HIS A 154 -4.26 -11.96 -13.90
C HIS A 154 -5.12 -11.64 -12.70
N ASN A 155 -4.98 -10.43 -12.17
CA ASN A 155 -5.74 -9.95 -11.03
C ASN A 155 -5.80 -8.44 -11.00
N ALA A 156 -6.65 -7.91 -10.15
CA ALA A 156 -6.67 -6.52 -9.73
C ALA A 156 -6.84 -6.51 -8.22
N GLN A 157 -5.94 -5.84 -7.52
CA GLN A 157 -5.88 -5.86 -6.06
C GLN A 157 -5.80 -4.46 -5.49
N LEU A 158 -6.65 -4.18 -4.51
CA LEU A 158 -6.54 -2.99 -3.66
C LEU A 158 -6.00 -3.45 -2.31
N LEU A 159 -4.77 -3.04 -2.01
CA LEU A 159 -3.99 -3.56 -0.89
C LEU A 159 -3.45 -2.43 -0.02
N TRP A 160 -3.30 -2.72 1.26
CA TRP A 160 -2.65 -1.85 2.23
C TRP A 160 -1.54 -2.61 2.92
N TYR A 161 -0.31 -2.11 2.82
CA TYR A 161 0.86 -2.69 3.47
C TYR A 161 1.48 -1.72 4.46
N ILE A 162 1.92 -2.27 5.58
CA ILE A 162 2.67 -1.57 6.61
C ILE A 162 3.94 -2.37 6.88
N THR A 163 5.10 -1.72 6.95
CA THR A 163 6.35 -2.45 7.19
C THR A 163 6.67 -2.54 8.67
N LEU A 164 7.01 -3.76 9.09
CA LEU A 164 7.62 -4.07 10.38
C LEU A 164 9.11 -4.25 10.14
N THR A 165 9.91 -3.28 10.57
CA THR A 165 11.34 -3.20 10.23
C THR A 165 12.18 -3.51 11.45
N ASN A 166 13.18 -4.39 11.25
CA ASN A 166 14.16 -4.70 12.28
C ASN A 166 15.15 -3.54 12.45
N LYS A 167 15.21 -3.01 13.65
CA LYS A 167 16.19 -2.01 14.09
C LYS A 167 16.92 -2.56 15.31
N PRO A 168 17.95 -3.38 15.10
CA PRO A 168 18.67 -4.00 16.20
C PRO A 168 19.51 -3.00 16.97
N PRO A 169 19.98 -3.35 18.19
CA PRO A 169 20.99 -2.55 18.88
C PRO A 169 22.22 -2.35 18.01
N GLN A 170 22.94 -1.24 18.23
CA GLN A 170 24.18 -0.93 17.52
C GLN A 170 25.24 -2.02 17.70
N ASP A 171 25.34 -2.59 18.91
CA ASP A 171 26.15 -3.77 19.17
C ASP A 171 25.36 -5.01 18.77
N ASN A 172 25.70 -5.55 17.60
CA ASN A 172 25.02 -6.67 16.99
C ASN A 172 26.05 -7.63 16.37
N PRO A 173 26.78 -8.38 17.22
CA PRO A 173 27.84 -9.26 16.75
C PRO A 173 27.30 -10.43 15.93
N ALA A 174 28.18 -11.08 15.18
CA ALA A 174 27.86 -12.29 14.43
C ALA A 174 27.71 -13.49 15.35
N ASP A 175 26.80 -14.39 15.02
CA ASP A 175 26.65 -15.71 15.62
C ASP A 175 27.70 -16.70 15.05
N GLU A 176 27.59 -17.97 15.43
CA GLU A 176 28.50 -19.05 14.99
C GLU A 176 28.51 -19.23 13.45
N ASP A 177 27.41 -18.91 12.81
CA ASP A 177 27.26 -18.98 11.34
C ASP A 177 27.69 -17.69 10.63
N GLY A 178 28.14 -16.68 11.38
CA GLY A 178 28.52 -15.38 10.83
C GLY A 178 27.34 -14.45 10.57
N TYR A 179 26.16 -14.71 11.15
CA TYR A 179 24.96 -13.92 10.97
C TYR A 179 24.69 -13.05 12.21
N PRO A 180 24.18 -11.79 12.05
CA PRO A 180 23.95 -10.94 13.21
C PRO A 180 23.00 -11.56 14.25
N VAL A 181 23.38 -11.57 15.53
CA VAL A 181 22.59 -12.23 16.60
C VAL A 181 21.24 -11.57 16.84
N ASN A 182 21.05 -10.31 16.42
CA ASN A 182 19.77 -9.59 16.47
C ASN A 182 19.17 -9.33 15.08
N GLY A 183 19.58 -10.12 14.08
CA GLY A 183 19.11 -9.98 12.70
C GLY A 183 19.77 -8.82 11.96
N VAL A 184 19.48 -8.73 10.67
CA VAL A 184 20.03 -7.69 9.80
C VAL A 184 19.27 -6.38 10.03
N ASP A 185 20.03 -5.29 10.20
CA ASP A 185 19.45 -3.95 10.31
C ASP A 185 18.71 -3.59 9.01
N GLY A 186 17.47 -3.14 9.15
CA GLY A 186 16.63 -2.76 8.02
C GLY A 186 15.86 -3.89 7.35
N ASP A 187 16.07 -5.15 7.77
CA ASP A 187 15.23 -6.26 7.31
C ASP A 187 13.77 -6.05 7.75
N TYR A 188 12.80 -6.41 6.92
CA TYR A 188 11.42 -6.08 7.20
C TYR A 188 10.41 -7.10 6.68
N ILE A 189 9.21 -7.00 7.24
CA ILE A 189 8.03 -7.76 6.81
C ILE A 189 7.01 -6.78 6.22
N TRP A 190 6.42 -7.15 5.10
CA TRP A 190 5.22 -6.53 4.59
C TRP A 190 4.01 -7.07 5.37
N PHE A 191 3.51 -6.27 6.32
CA PHE A 191 2.26 -6.58 7.03
C PHE A 191 1.09 -6.12 6.18
N GLY A 192 0.25 -7.06 5.72
CA GLY A 192 -0.84 -6.77 4.80
C GLY A 192 -2.21 -6.67 5.46
N VAL A 193 -2.94 -5.62 5.09
CA VAL A 193 -4.36 -5.39 5.41
C VAL A 193 -5.12 -5.36 4.08
N PRO A 194 -5.41 -6.53 3.46
CA PRO A 194 -5.99 -6.59 2.13
C PRO A 194 -7.42 -6.06 2.10
N ILE A 195 -7.81 -5.41 1.02
CA ILE A 195 -9.13 -4.78 0.87
C ILE A 195 -10.00 -5.56 -0.10
N VAL A 196 -9.57 -5.72 -1.36
CA VAL A 196 -10.32 -6.46 -2.38
C VAL A 196 -9.37 -7.04 -3.42
N ASP A 197 -9.76 -8.20 -3.95
CA ASP A 197 -9.04 -8.95 -4.97
C ASP A 197 -10.07 -9.48 -5.97
N TYR A 198 -9.83 -9.27 -7.27
CA TYR A 198 -10.81 -9.64 -8.29
C TYR A 198 -11.09 -11.15 -8.30
N THR A 199 -10.06 -11.99 -8.13
CA THR A 199 -10.23 -13.45 -8.14
C THR A 199 -11.01 -13.98 -6.94
N ARG A 200 -11.16 -13.16 -5.89
CA ARG A 200 -11.90 -13.44 -4.67
C ARG A 200 -13.07 -12.47 -4.46
N TYR A 201 -13.50 -11.79 -5.51
CA TYR A 201 -14.59 -10.80 -5.43
C TYR A 201 -15.86 -11.40 -4.85
N GLY A 202 -16.44 -10.69 -3.86
CA GLY A 202 -17.61 -11.18 -3.11
C GLY A 202 -17.28 -12.04 -1.91
N GLU A 203 -16.01 -12.33 -1.64
CA GLU A 203 -15.54 -13.11 -0.49
C GLU A 203 -14.59 -12.26 0.37
N PHE A 204 -14.41 -12.65 1.64
CA PHE A 204 -13.32 -12.12 2.46
C PHE A 204 -11.98 -12.61 1.93
N MET A 205 -10.95 -11.78 2.07
CA MET A 205 -9.57 -12.14 1.76
C MET A 205 -9.02 -12.99 2.89
N ASP A 206 -8.47 -14.16 2.58
CA ASP A 206 -7.84 -15.03 3.57
C ASP A 206 -6.50 -14.46 4.06
N ALA A 207 -6.17 -14.78 5.31
CA ALA A 207 -4.81 -14.63 5.81
C ALA A 207 -3.84 -15.41 4.91
N GLY A 208 -2.65 -14.88 4.69
CA GLY A 208 -1.67 -15.51 3.82
C GLY A 208 -0.23 -15.11 4.14
N LEU A 209 0.67 -16.00 3.78
CA LEU A 209 2.11 -15.80 3.86
C LEU A 209 2.71 -16.07 2.49
N SER A 210 3.40 -15.08 1.92
CA SER A 210 4.06 -15.22 0.62
C SER A 210 5.39 -14.48 0.60
N TYR A 211 6.29 -14.93 -0.27
CA TYR A 211 7.58 -14.27 -0.48
C TYR A 211 7.51 -13.36 -1.69
N ASP A 212 7.81 -12.10 -1.50
CA ASP A 212 7.89 -11.13 -2.59
C ASP A 212 9.29 -11.17 -3.22
N ILE A 213 9.35 -11.74 -4.41
CA ILE A 213 10.62 -11.86 -5.16
C ILE A 213 11.16 -10.48 -5.53
N GLY A 214 10.30 -9.50 -5.78
CA GLY A 214 10.69 -8.15 -6.17
C GLY A 214 11.48 -7.43 -5.11
N THR A 215 11.03 -7.48 -3.86
CA THR A 215 11.71 -6.85 -2.71
C THR A 215 12.58 -7.81 -1.92
N LYS A 216 12.45 -9.12 -2.14
CA LYS A 216 13.12 -10.19 -1.38
C LYS A 216 12.74 -10.17 0.11
N HIS A 217 11.48 -9.84 0.40
CA HIS A 217 10.93 -9.83 1.76
C HIS A 217 9.61 -10.58 1.81
N TRP A 218 9.26 -11.04 3.01
CA TRP A 218 8.01 -11.76 3.22
C TRP A 218 6.82 -10.82 3.35
N ILE A 219 5.68 -11.26 2.82
CA ILE A 219 4.37 -10.64 2.99
C ILE A 219 3.56 -11.54 3.92
N CYS A 220 3.05 -10.97 5.02
CA CYS A 220 2.12 -11.64 5.92
C CYS A 220 0.85 -10.82 6.02
N SER A 221 -0.23 -11.33 5.43
CA SER A 221 -1.54 -10.65 5.39
C SER A 221 -2.48 -11.27 6.41
N VAL A 222 -3.32 -10.43 7.03
CA VAL A 222 -4.39 -10.87 7.92
C VAL A 222 -5.66 -11.15 7.12
N ASP A 223 -6.56 -11.96 7.70
CA ASP A 223 -7.86 -12.23 7.12
C ASP A 223 -8.73 -10.95 7.18
N SER A 224 -9.33 -10.56 6.06
CA SER A 224 -10.14 -9.34 6.01
C SER A 224 -11.42 -9.43 6.83
N ALA A 225 -11.88 -10.63 7.21
CA ALA A 225 -12.98 -10.81 8.13
C ALA A 225 -12.68 -10.32 9.56
N GLU A 226 -11.38 -10.10 9.90
CA GLU A 226 -10.99 -9.53 11.20
C GLU A 226 -11.41 -8.06 11.34
N TYR A 227 -11.58 -7.33 10.24
CA TYR A 227 -11.86 -5.88 10.27
C TYR A 227 -13.00 -5.42 9.37
N LEU A 228 -13.42 -6.19 8.37
CA LEU A 228 -14.55 -5.87 7.51
C LEU A 228 -15.81 -6.60 7.97
N ASP A 229 -16.92 -5.89 8.06
CA ASP A 229 -18.23 -6.49 8.36
C ASP A 229 -18.77 -7.31 7.19
N ARG A 230 -18.37 -6.94 5.99
CA ARG A 230 -18.73 -7.60 4.73
C ARG A 230 -17.62 -7.44 3.70
N PRO A 231 -17.52 -8.34 2.72
CA PRO A 231 -16.59 -8.14 1.59
C PRO A 231 -16.84 -6.80 0.89
N VAL A 232 -15.76 -6.17 0.42
CA VAL A 232 -15.85 -4.93 -0.35
C VAL A 232 -16.43 -5.23 -1.72
N THR A 233 -17.50 -4.53 -2.08
CA THR A 233 -18.18 -4.66 -3.38
C THR A 233 -18.42 -3.29 -4.01
N VAL A 234 -18.53 -3.26 -5.34
CA VAL A 234 -18.73 -2.00 -6.09
C VAL A 234 -19.98 -1.26 -5.63
N GLY A 235 -19.83 0.05 -5.41
CA GLY A 235 -20.92 0.95 -5.06
C GLY A 235 -21.29 0.96 -3.59
N VAL A 236 -20.63 0.18 -2.75
CA VAL A 236 -20.91 0.09 -1.32
C VAL A 236 -19.76 0.71 -0.52
N ARG A 237 -20.07 1.72 0.28
CA ARG A 237 -19.11 2.34 1.18
C ARG A 237 -18.83 1.44 2.38
N ASN A 238 -17.55 1.21 2.67
CA ASN A 238 -17.09 0.43 3.81
C ASN A 238 -16.21 1.31 4.71
N SER A 239 -16.35 1.10 6.01
CA SER A 239 -15.54 1.79 7.01
C SER A 239 -15.13 0.79 8.09
N PHE A 240 -13.86 0.83 8.52
CA PHE A 240 -13.39 -0.02 9.61
C PHE A 240 -12.28 0.65 10.42
N GLU A 241 -12.11 0.17 11.64
CA GLU A 241 -10.96 0.38 12.50
C GLU A 241 -10.46 -0.97 12.98
N TYR A 242 -9.14 -1.14 13.05
CA TYR A 242 -8.54 -2.42 13.42
C TYR A 242 -7.21 -2.22 14.13
N ASP A 243 -7.09 -2.80 15.33
CA ASP A 243 -5.82 -2.83 16.06
C ASP A 243 -4.95 -3.97 15.54
N ILE A 244 -3.84 -3.62 14.90
CA ILE A 244 -2.94 -4.60 14.26
C ILE A 244 -1.88 -5.16 15.22
N VAL A 245 -1.66 -4.56 16.37
CA VAL A 245 -0.62 -4.99 17.34
C VAL A 245 -0.77 -6.45 17.77
N PRO A 246 -1.98 -6.97 18.07
CA PRO A 246 -2.15 -8.37 18.46
C PRO A 246 -1.63 -9.40 17.45
N MET A 247 -1.49 -9.00 16.16
CA MET A 247 -1.05 -9.89 15.09
C MET A 247 0.47 -9.91 14.91
N PHE A 248 1.21 -8.97 15.48
CA PHE A 248 2.63 -8.78 15.15
C PHE A 248 3.55 -9.92 15.57
N LYS A 249 3.35 -10.48 16.78
CA LYS A 249 4.16 -11.61 17.25
C LYS A 249 4.01 -12.84 16.37
N LYS A 250 2.76 -13.17 16.05
CA LYS A 250 2.44 -14.29 15.16
C LYS A 250 3.03 -14.07 13.76
N THR A 251 2.96 -12.85 13.26
CA THR A 251 3.54 -12.45 11.96
C THR A 251 5.04 -12.75 11.92
N LEU A 252 5.79 -12.30 12.93
CA LEU A 252 7.23 -12.58 13.01
C LEU A 252 7.50 -14.10 13.10
N GLU A 253 6.77 -14.82 13.95
CA GLU A 253 6.93 -16.27 14.11
C GLU A 253 6.67 -17.03 12.80
N GLU A 254 5.62 -16.69 12.06
CA GLU A 254 5.28 -17.31 10.78
C GLU A 254 6.36 -17.05 9.72
N VAL A 255 6.87 -15.83 9.65
CA VAL A 255 7.94 -15.47 8.71
C VAL A 255 9.23 -16.20 9.08
N GLN A 256 9.58 -16.26 10.36
CA GLN A 256 10.78 -16.98 10.83
C GLN A 256 10.68 -18.48 10.60
N ALA A 257 9.50 -19.06 10.70
CA ALA A 257 9.27 -20.48 10.37
C ALA A 257 9.57 -20.80 8.89
N LYS A 258 9.54 -19.80 8.02
CA LYS A 258 9.91 -19.89 6.59
C LYS A 258 11.35 -19.48 6.32
N GLY A 259 12.13 -19.15 7.33
CA GLY A 259 13.53 -18.74 7.19
C GLY A 259 13.75 -17.24 6.97
N GLY A 260 12.68 -16.43 6.97
CA GLY A 260 12.80 -14.97 6.88
C GLY A 260 13.07 -14.35 8.25
N MET A 261 13.49 -13.10 8.27
CA MET A 261 13.76 -12.32 9.51
C MET A 261 14.64 -13.06 10.50
N ARG A 262 15.66 -13.75 9.99
CA ARG A 262 16.55 -14.60 10.79
C ARG A 262 17.17 -13.80 11.93
N ASN A 263 17.08 -14.35 13.15
CA ASN A 263 17.58 -13.78 14.40
C ASN A 263 16.94 -12.43 14.79
N CYS A 264 15.97 -11.93 14.04
CA CYS A 264 15.24 -10.73 14.45
C CYS A 264 14.42 -11.01 15.71
N LYS A 265 14.44 -10.07 16.64
CA LYS A 265 13.69 -10.15 17.89
C LYS A 265 12.50 -9.21 17.85
N TYR A 266 11.39 -9.65 18.43
CA TYR A 266 10.16 -8.86 18.43
C TYR A 266 10.37 -7.45 18.98
N GLU A 267 11.11 -7.31 20.06
CA GLU A 267 11.39 -6.01 20.68
C GLU A 267 12.17 -5.02 19.80
N ASN A 268 12.79 -5.50 18.72
CA ASN A 268 13.55 -4.69 17.77
C ASN A 268 12.76 -4.32 16.53
N LEU A 269 11.48 -4.69 16.44
CA LEU A 269 10.61 -4.33 15.32
C LEU A 269 10.02 -2.94 15.52
N TYR A 270 10.01 -2.17 14.44
CA TYR A 270 9.45 -0.82 14.35
C TYR A 270 8.48 -0.71 13.21
N VAL A 271 7.45 0.08 13.40
CA VAL A 271 6.47 0.41 12.34
C VAL A 271 6.98 1.63 11.60
N THR A 272 7.32 1.49 10.30
CA THR A 272 8.19 2.46 9.61
C THR A 272 7.61 3.09 8.36
N TYR A 273 6.66 2.42 7.66
CA TYR A 273 6.24 2.83 6.32
C TYR A 273 4.87 2.21 6.01
N MET A 274 4.14 2.84 5.12
CA MET A 274 2.95 2.25 4.52
C MET A 274 2.86 2.54 3.04
N ASN A 275 2.22 1.65 2.30
CA ASN A 275 1.62 1.97 1.01
C ASN A 275 0.19 1.43 0.92
N PHE A 276 -0.62 2.10 0.14
CA PHE A 276 -2.01 1.74 -0.12
C PHE A 276 -2.36 2.05 -1.56
N GLY A 277 -3.01 1.13 -2.25
CA GLY A 277 -3.53 1.42 -3.57
C GLY A 277 -3.66 0.18 -4.46
N TRP A 278 -3.65 0.45 -5.76
CA TRP A 278 -3.89 -0.53 -6.81
C TRP A 278 -2.63 -1.22 -7.30
N GLU A 279 -2.70 -2.54 -7.37
CA GLU A 279 -1.80 -3.40 -8.12
C GLU A 279 -2.63 -4.19 -9.12
N VAL A 280 -2.37 -4.00 -10.42
CA VAL A 280 -3.24 -4.52 -11.48
C VAL A 280 -2.42 -5.35 -12.49
N PRO A 281 -2.09 -6.62 -12.13
CA PRO A 281 -1.38 -7.53 -13.04
C PRO A 281 -2.33 -8.18 -14.07
N GLY A 282 -3.07 -7.39 -14.80
CA GLY A 282 -4.00 -7.82 -15.83
C GLY A 282 -4.76 -6.65 -16.42
N ILE A 283 -5.61 -6.91 -17.39
CA ILE A 283 -6.38 -5.84 -18.04
C ILE A 283 -7.71 -5.69 -17.34
N PHE A 284 -7.77 -4.73 -16.43
CA PHE A 284 -8.94 -4.35 -15.65
C PHE A 284 -9.11 -2.84 -15.68
N ASP A 285 -10.33 -2.38 -15.52
CA ASP A 285 -10.66 -0.98 -15.30
C ASP A 285 -11.19 -0.85 -13.88
N VAL A 286 -10.40 -0.18 -13.02
CA VAL A 286 -10.64 -0.14 -11.57
C VAL A 286 -10.59 1.28 -11.05
N SER A 287 -11.40 1.55 -10.01
CA SER A 287 -11.41 2.85 -9.34
C SER A 287 -11.92 2.70 -7.90
N ALA A 288 -11.31 3.42 -6.97
CA ALA A 288 -11.74 3.52 -5.59
C ALA A 288 -11.67 4.96 -5.09
N ASP A 289 -12.66 5.35 -4.30
CA ASP A 289 -12.67 6.61 -3.56
C ASP A 289 -12.27 6.35 -2.11
N ILE A 290 -11.32 7.12 -1.61
CA ILE A 290 -10.85 7.07 -0.22
C ILE A 290 -11.35 8.33 0.48
N TYR A 291 -12.21 8.13 1.49
CA TYR A 291 -12.80 9.22 2.29
C TYR A 291 -11.98 9.50 3.54
N ASP A 292 -11.32 8.51 4.09
CA ASP A 292 -10.41 8.64 5.22
C ASP A 292 -9.45 7.45 5.26
N ILE A 293 -8.23 7.71 5.65
CA ILE A 293 -7.20 6.70 5.93
C ILE A 293 -6.40 7.16 7.14
N GLY A 294 -6.24 6.28 8.11
CA GLY A 294 -5.55 6.63 9.35
C GLY A 294 -4.74 5.49 9.93
N ILE A 295 -3.66 5.86 10.59
CA ILE A 295 -2.87 4.98 11.45
C ILE A 295 -2.60 5.76 12.72
N GLU A 296 -3.09 5.28 13.85
CA GLU A 296 -2.94 5.93 15.15
C GLU A 296 -2.30 5.00 16.15
N ALA A 297 -1.35 5.50 16.92
CA ALA A 297 -0.69 4.77 17.99
C ALA A 297 -1.21 5.20 19.36
N VAL A 298 -1.41 4.23 20.24
CA VAL A 298 -1.59 4.43 21.68
C VAL A 298 -0.35 3.86 22.36
N THR A 299 0.43 4.70 23.03
CA THR A 299 1.62 4.26 23.75
C THR A 299 1.28 3.67 25.11
N LYS A 300 2.16 2.79 25.60
CA LYS A 300 2.06 2.20 26.96
C LYS A 300 2.30 3.23 28.04
#